data_28d538ed391357869f6f54c3668daf2e
#
_entry.id   28d538ed391357869f6f54c3668daf2e
#
_cell.length_a   1.000
_cell.length_b   1.000
_cell.length_c   1.000
_cell.angle_alpha   90.00
_cell.angle_beta   90.00
_cell.angle_gamma   90.00
#
_symmetry.space_group_name_H-M   'P 1'
#
loop_
_entity.id
_entity.type
_entity.pdbx_description
1 polymer ?
#
loop_
_entity_poly.entity_id
_entity_poly.type
_entity_poly.pdbx_seq_one_letter_code
_entity_poly.pdbx_strand_id
1 'polypeptide(L)'
;MAKGIFITATGTNIGKTYITALIVKKLREFNINCGYYKAALSGAERIDGKLIAGDANYVYNIADIKGDPNDAVSYIFEQAVSPHLAAKLNNVEISMEKIKKDFSCIKNKT
;
A
#
# COMPACT_ATOMS: atom_id res chain seq x y z
N MET A 1 1.71 5.26 21.36
CA MET A 1 1.64 6.23 20.26
C MET A 1 2.26 5.66 19.00
N ALA A 2 1.54 5.69 17.90
CA ALA A 2 2.05 5.14 16.64
C ALA A 2 3.12 6.06 16.04
N LYS A 3 4.16 5.45 15.48
CA LYS A 3 5.20 6.14 14.74
C LYS A 3 5.16 5.69 13.29
N GLY A 4 5.48 6.57 12.36
CA GLY A 4 5.49 6.26 10.94
C GLY A 4 6.90 6.22 10.38
N ILE A 5 7.12 5.33 9.43
CA ILE A 5 8.33 5.28 8.64
C ILE A 5 7.91 5.47 7.18
N PHE A 6 8.54 6.42 6.51
CA PHE A 6 8.27 6.68 5.09
C PHE A 6 9.38 6.04 4.26
N ILE A 7 8.97 5.11 3.37
CA ILE A 7 9.92 4.42 2.50
C ILE A 7 9.87 5.04 1.12
N THR A 8 11.01 5.50 0.64
CA THR A 8 11.15 6.04 -0.71
C THR A 8 12.40 5.45 -1.36
N ALA A 9 12.34 5.32 -2.67
CA ALA A 9 13.47 4.81 -3.43
C ALA A 9 13.44 5.37 -4.85
N THR A 10 14.61 5.56 -5.43
CA THR A 10 14.76 5.81 -6.85
C THR A 10 14.97 4.46 -7.53
N GLY A 11 14.30 4.24 -8.66
CA GLY A 11 14.42 3.00 -9.40
C GLY A 11 13.13 2.20 -9.44
N THR A 12 13.24 0.86 -9.46
CA THR A 12 12.08 0.01 -9.64
C THR A 12 11.26 -0.12 -8.37
N ASN A 13 9.94 -0.20 -8.53
CA ASN A 13 9.03 -0.43 -7.42
C ASN A 13 9.26 -1.77 -6.73
N ILE A 14 9.77 -2.77 -7.47
CA ILE A 14 10.02 -4.12 -6.95
C ILE A 14 11.00 -4.08 -5.78
N GLY A 15 12.13 -3.37 -5.96
CA GLY A 15 13.15 -3.27 -4.90
C GLY A 15 12.61 -2.58 -3.65
N LYS A 16 11.85 -1.50 -3.84
CA LYS A 16 11.25 -0.76 -2.73
C LYS A 16 10.25 -1.62 -1.96
N THR A 17 9.41 -2.35 -2.67
CA THR A 17 8.40 -3.22 -2.05
C THR A 17 9.05 -4.36 -1.28
N TYR A 18 10.10 -4.95 -1.83
CA TYR A 18 10.84 -6.02 -1.17
C TYR A 18 11.46 -5.54 0.15
N ILE A 19 12.15 -4.40 0.12
CA ILE A 19 12.76 -3.83 1.32
C ILE A 19 11.69 -3.45 2.34
N THR A 20 10.59 -2.86 1.90
CA THR A 20 9.48 -2.50 2.78
C THR A 20 8.93 -3.75 3.48
N ALA A 21 8.71 -4.83 2.73
CA ALA A 21 8.21 -6.07 3.30
C ALA A 21 9.15 -6.64 4.36
N LEU A 22 10.47 -6.60 4.11
CA LEU A 22 11.45 -7.07 5.07
C LEU A 22 11.47 -6.23 6.34
N ILE A 23 11.35 -4.90 6.22
CA ILE A 23 11.31 -4.01 7.38
C ILE A 23 10.08 -4.31 8.22
N VAL A 24 8.90 -4.41 7.60
CA VAL A 24 7.66 -4.70 8.31
C VAL A 24 7.75 -6.06 9.00
N LYS A 25 8.24 -7.07 8.29
CA LYS A 25 8.42 -8.41 8.85
C LYS A 25 9.33 -8.38 10.08
N LYS A 26 10.47 -7.68 9.97
CA LYS A 26 11.45 -7.61 11.05
C LYS A 26 10.88 -6.92 12.28
N LEU A 27 10.15 -5.82 12.09
CA LEU A 27 9.51 -5.10 13.19
C LEU A 27 8.49 -5.99 13.89
N ARG A 28 7.71 -6.75 13.14
CA ARG A 28 6.73 -7.65 13.72
C ARG A 28 7.39 -8.82 14.47
N GLU A 29 8.54 -9.29 14.00
CA GLU A 29 9.31 -10.32 14.70
C GLU A 29 9.79 -9.84 16.08
N PHE A 30 10.03 -8.54 16.22
CA PHE A 30 10.39 -7.93 17.51
C PHE A 30 9.16 -7.53 18.34
N ASN A 31 7.99 -8.06 18.01
CA ASN A 31 6.73 -7.79 18.71
C ASN A 31 6.27 -6.33 18.60
N ILE A 32 6.72 -5.64 17.55
CA ILE A 32 6.24 -4.29 17.26
C ILE A 32 5.04 -4.42 16.34
N ASN A 33 3.90 -3.88 16.74
CA ASN A 33 2.68 -3.92 15.92
C ASN A 33 2.82 -2.95 14.76
N CYS A 34 3.30 -3.44 13.62
CA CYS A 34 3.59 -2.64 12.45
C CYS A 34 2.59 -2.92 11.33
N GLY A 35 2.01 -1.89 10.77
CA GLY A 35 1.12 -1.98 9.61
C GLY A 35 1.78 -1.43 8.37
N TYR A 36 1.01 -1.40 7.28
CA TYR A 36 1.46 -0.93 5.97
C TYR A 36 0.38 -0.07 5.35
N TYR A 37 0.77 1.00 4.68
CA TYR A 37 -0.16 1.87 3.96
C TYR A 37 0.50 2.43 2.69
N LYS A 38 -0.28 2.50 1.61
CA LYS A 38 0.12 3.12 0.34
C LYS A 38 -1.03 3.97 -0.17
N ALA A 39 -0.77 5.25 -0.48
CA ALA A 39 -1.82 6.16 -0.90
C ALA A 39 -2.42 5.79 -2.25
N ALA A 40 -1.59 5.42 -3.22
CA ALA A 40 -2.03 5.06 -4.56
C ALA A 40 -1.12 4.00 -5.17
N LEU A 41 -1.71 3.08 -5.90
CA LEU A 41 -1.00 2.01 -6.59
C LEU A 41 -1.46 1.95 -8.05
N SER A 42 -0.51 1.99 -8.97
CA SER A 42 -0.76 1.86 -10.41
C SER A 42 -0.28 0.49 -10.89
N GLY A 43 -0.83 0.03 -12.01
CA GLY A 43 -0.43 -1.24 -12.59
C GLY A 43 -0.94 -2.45 -11.84
N ALA A 44 -2.08 -2.33 -11.18
CA ALA A 44 -2.70 -3.45 -10.47
C ALA A 44 -3.19 -4.51 -11.45
N GLU A 45 -3.02 -5.78 -11.08
CA GLU A 45 -3.54 -6.88 -11.88
C GLU A 45 -5.02 -7.09 -11.58
N ARG A 46 -5.78 -7.46 -12.63
CA ARG A 46 -7.17 -7.82 -12.47
C ARG A 46 -7.27 -9.35 -12.43
N ILE A 47 -7.72 -9.88 -11.31
CA ILE A 47 -7.88 -11.32 -11.11
C ILE A 47 -9.34 -11.57 -10.74
N ASP A 48 -10.02 -12.40 -11.52
CA ASP A 48 -11.46 -12.72 -11.33
C ASP A 48 -12.32 -11.47 -11.21
N GLY A 49 -12.03 -10.46 -12.05
CA GLY A 49 -12.79 -9.21 -12.10
C GLY A 49 -12.45 -8.21 -11.00
N LYS A 50 -11.52 -8.52 -10.12
CA LYS A 50 -11.13 -7.65 -9.02
C LYS A 50 -9.70 -7.16 -9.19
N LEU A 51 -9.47 -5.86 -8.97
CA LEU A 51 -8.12 -5.30 -8.95
C LEU A 51 -7.41 -5.71 -7.67
N ILE A 52 -6.18 -6.17 -7.80
CA ILE A 52 -5.37 -6.62 -6.68
C ILE A 52 -4.23 -5.65 -6.47
N ALA A 53 -4.11 -5.14 -5.25
CA ALA A 53 -3.00 -4.26 -4.86
C ALA A 53 -1.75 -5.12 -4.63
N GLY A 54 -0.98 -5.35 -5.69
CA GLY A 54 0.16 -6.26 -5.69
C GLY A 54 1.19 -5.97 -4.63
N ASP A 55 1.58 -4.69 -4.48
CA ASP A 55 2.57 -4.28 -3.48
C ASP A 55 2.09 -4.59 -2.06
N ALA A 56 0.84 -4.22 -1.75
CA ALA A 56 0.27 -4.48 -0.44
C ALA A 56 0.11 -5.98 -0.18
N ASN A 57 -0.33 -6.71 -1.20
CA ASN A 57 -0.47 -8.16 -1.12
C ASN A 57 0.88 -8.82 -0.79
N TYR A 58 1.94 -8.38 -1.46
CA TYR A 58 3.29 -8.89 -1.22
C TYR A 58 3.74 -8.63 0.23
N VAL A 59 3.56 -7.40 0.71
CA VAL A 59 3.95 -7.02 2.07
C VAL A 59 3.15 -7.83 3.11
N TYR A 60 1.84 -7.95 2.91
CA TYR A 60 0.98 -8.70 3.82
C TYR A 60 1.39 -10.16 3.91
N ASN A 61 1.74 -10.78 2.77
CA ASN A 61 2.16 -12.19 2.75
C ASN A 61 3.52 -12.39 3.43
N ILE A 62 4.49 -11.53 3.13
CA ILE A 62 5.85 -11.66 3.69
C ILE A 62 5.85 -11.38 5.19
N ALA A 63 5.10 -10.37 5.64
CA ALA A 63 5.07 -9.95 7.04
C ALA A 63 3.99 -10.64 7.86
N ASP A 64 3.21 -11.52 7.23
CA ASP A 64 2.11 -12.25 7.87
C ASP A 64 1.09 -11.31 8.52
N ILE A 65 0.70 -10.26 7.79
CA ILE A 65 -0.34 -9.33 8.23
C ILE A 65 -1.69 -9.91 7.82
N LYS A 66 -2.64 -9.95 8.74
CA LYS A 66 -3.97 -10.45 8.48
C LYS A 66 -4.88 -9.35 7.96
N GLY A 67 -5.86 -9.74 7.15
CA GLY A 67 -6.82 -8.81 6.56
C GLY A 67 -6.68 -8.72 5.06
N ASP A 68 -7.46 -7.82 4.45
CA ASP A 68 -7.43 -7.61 3.00
C ASP A 68 -6.36 -6.58 2.66
N PRO A 69 -5.32 -6.95 1.89
CA PRO A 69 -4.26 -6.00 1.50
C PRO A 69 -4.80 -4.78 0.76
N ASN A 70 -5.90 -4.90 0.03
CA ASN A 70 -6.49 -3.77 -0.68
C ASN A 70 -6.94 -2.65 0.27
N ASP A 71 -7.26 -2.98 1.51
CA ASP A 71 -7.64 -1.98 2.51
C ASP A 71 -6.48 -1.07 2.91
N ALA A 72 -5.26 -1.46 2.61
CA ALA A 72 -4.07 -0.67 2.91
C ALA A 72 -3.73 0.34 1.81
N VAL A 73 -4.50 0.37 0.72
CA VAL A 73 -4.26 1.25 -0.42
C VAL A 73 -5.51 2.07 -0.69
N SER A 74 -5.37 3.41 -0.69
CA SER A 74 -6.52 4.29 -0.91
C SER A 74 -7.02 4.27 -2.35
N TYR A 75 -6.11 4.27 -3.32
CA TYR A 75 -6.44 4.28 -4.75
C TYR A 75 -5.69 3.19 -5.49
N ILE A 76 -6.42 2.32 -6.16
CA ILE A 76 -5.85 1.19 -6.91
C ILE A 76 -6.23 1.36 -8.38
N PHE A 77 -5.23 1.49 -9.25
CA PHE A 77 -5.43 1.69 -10.67
C PHE A 77 -4.84 0.55 -11.49
N GLU A 78 -5.54 0.13 -12.53
CA GLU A 78 -5.08 -0.92 -13.43
C GLU A 78 -3.97 -0.42 -14.35
N GLN A 79 -4.04 0.83 -14.79
CA GLN A 79 -3.08 1.41 -15.71
C GLN A 79 -1.69 1.55 -15.08
N ALA A 80 -0.66 1.06 -15.76
CA ALA A 80 0.73 1.13 -15.28
C ALA A 80 1.37 2.47 -15.64
N VAL A 81 0.79 3.55 -15.15
CA VAL A 81 1.26 4.93 -15.36
C VAL A 81 1.29 5.65 -14.02
N SER A 82 1.76 6.89 -13.99
CA SER A 82 1.77 7.64 -12.73
C SER A 82 0.37 7.71 -12.12
N PRO A 83 0.25 7.73 -10.78
CA PRO A 83 -1.08 7.80 -10.14
C PRO A 83 -1.92 8.98 -10.61
N HIS A 84 -1.31 10.12 -10.85
CA HIS A 84 -2.01 11.30 -11.35
C HIS A 84 -2.65 11.05 -12.71
N LEU A 85 -1.90 10.46 -13.65
CA LEU A 85 -2.42 10.14 -14.97
C LEU A 85 -3.44 9.01 -14.90
N ALA A 86 -3.21 7.99 -14.08
CA ALA A 86 -4.16 6.90 -13.89
C ALA A 86 -5.51 7.44 -13.37
N ALA A 87 -5.47 8.37 -12.42
CA ALA A 87 -6.67 9.01 -11.90
C ALA A 87 -7.44 9.73 -13.01
N LYS A 88 -6.74 10.47 -13.86
CA LYS A 88 -7.36 11.14 -15.01
C LYS A 88 -8.01 10.15 -15.95
N LEU A 89 -7.33 9.05 -16.28
CA LEU A 89 -7.85 8.03 -17.18
C LEU A 89 -9.11 7.35 -16.65
N ASN A 90 -9.27 7.31 -15.34
CA ASN A 90 -10.42 6.68 -14.69
C ASN A 90 -11.46 7.69 -14.20
N ASN A 91 -11.30 8.97 -14.53
CA ASN A 91 -12.19 10.05 -14.06
C ASN A 91 -12.31 10.08 -12.54
N VAL A 92 -11.21 9.84 -11.84
CA VAL A 92 -11.15 9.83 -10.39
C VAL A 92 -10.34 11.03 -9.92
N GLU A 93 -10.86 11.72 -8.92
CA GLU A 93 -10.14 12.80 -8.26
C GLU A 93 -9.50 12.26 -6.98
N ILE A 94 -8.16 12.39 -6.87
CA ILE A 94 -7.45 11.95 -5.68
C ILE A 94 -7.69 12.95 -4.55
N SER A 95 -8.31 12.49 -3.48
CA SER A 95 -8.70 13.33 -2.35
C SER A 95 -7.74 13.15 -1.18
N MET A 96 -7.18 14.26 -0.69
CA MET A 96 -6.34 14.23 0.51
C MET A 96 -7.13 13.81 1.74
N GLU A 97 -8.41 14.11 1.79
CA GLU A 97 -9.26 13.70 2.90
C GLU A 97 -9.39 12.19 2.98
N LYS A 98 -9.58 11.53 1.83
CA LYS A 98 -9.64 10.07 1.77
C LYS A 98 -8.32 9.45 2.20
N ILE A 99 -7.20 10.00 1.73
CA ILE A 99 -5.87 9.51 2.08
C ILE A 99 -5.65 9.62 3.60
N LYS A 100 -5.98 10.77 4.19
CA LYS A 100 -5.85 10.98 5.64
C LYS A 100 -6.72 10.02 6.42
N LYS A 101 -7.95 9.83 5.99
CA LYS A 101 -8.90 8.92 6.65
C LYS A 101 -8.41 7.49 6.62
N ASP A 102 -8.01 7.01 5.44
CA ASP A 102 -7.55 5.63 5.27
C ASP A 102 -6.25 5.39 6.03
N PHE A 103 -5.33 6.34 6.00
CA PHE A 103 -4.10 6.26 6.77
C PHE A 103 -4.38 6.19 8.27
N SER A 104 -5.32 7.01 8.75
CA SER A 104 -5.71 7.00 10.17
C SER A 104 -6.30 5.66 10.59
N CYS A 105 -7.07 5.02 9.72
CA CYS A 105 -7.62 3.68 9.99
C CYS A 105 -6.50 2.66 10.19
N ILE A 106 -5.48 2.69 9.34
CA ILE A 106 -4.32 1.78 9.48
C ILE A 106 -3.53 2.11 10.73
N LYS A 107 -3.27 3.40 10.97
CA LYS A 107 -2.53 3.86 12.15
C LYS A 107 -3.21 3.43 13.45
N ASN A 108 -4.53 3.49 13.50
CA ASN A 108 -5.29 3.14 14.70
C ASN A 108 -5.31 1.64 14.98
N LYS A 109 -5.03 0.81 13.97
CA LYS A 109 -4.91 -0.64 14.13
C LYS A 109 -3.52 -1.06 14.59
N THR A 110 -2.59 -0.15 14.59
CA THR A 110 -1.20 -0.39 14.98
C THR A 110 -0.73 0.56 16.11
#